data_2ce2435cc227b3d8d7cd1c673f2c8750
#
_entry.id   2ce2435cc227b3d8d7cd1c673f2c8750
#
_cell.length_a   1.000
_cell.length_b   1.000
_cell.length_c   1.000
_cell.angle_alpha   90.00
_cell.angle_beta   90.00
_cell.angle_gamma   90.00
#
_symmetry.space_group_name_H-M   'P 1'
#
loop_
_entity.id
_entity.type
_entity.pdbx_description
1 polymer ?
#
loop_
_entity_poly.entity_id
_entity_poly.type
_entity_poly.pdbx_seq_one_letter_code
_entity_poly.pdbx_strand_id
1 'polypeptide(L)'
;PATPGQAHKDPFHIPFGFALLSPKGNPIPLQLQAETSPKGNARILELTETEFTWTFVGIKEKPVPSLARNFSAPIVVDYDYTNEELVFLSRFDNDAFNRCEAMEALSLRCINEMVMDYERGTRMVINPHFKNAFEAMLTDKQASAAFKAIALTLPSERRVAESQPLINPLAIRAATRALRDQLGRLFSHVIMRVFDENLPSSTYSPNPTDSGRRALRAICFELLLAGGNAKSLLRARQSFETSSNLTERLDASVSYTHLRAHETGRNL
;
A
#
# COMPACT_ATOMS: atom_id res chain seq x y z
N PRO A 1 -22.58 -9.77 10.92
CA PRO A 1 -23.68 -10.39 10.20
C PRO A 1 -24.03 -11.77 10.72
N ALA A 2 -25.30 -12.22 10.55
CA ALA A 2 -25.74 -13.56 10.88
C ALA A 2 -24.92 -14.63 10.13
N THR A 3 -24.75 -15.80 10.73
CA THR A 3 -24.13 -16.97 10.11
C THR A 3 -25.07 -18.17 10.20
N PRO A 4 -24.90 -19.20 9.32
CA PRO A 4 -25.71 -20.41 9.43
C PRO A 4 -25.68 -20.99 10.83
N GLY A 5 -26.86 -21.20 11.46
CA GLY A 5 -26.99 -21.67 12.82
C GLY A 5 -26.88 -20.63 13.94
N GLN A 6 -26.55 -19.35 13.60
CA GLN A 6 -26.50 -18.23 14.55
C GLN A 6 -27.11 -16.97 13.95
N ALA A 7 -28.43 -16.84 14.02
CA ALA A 7 -29.19 -15.73 13.46
C ALA A 7 -29.00 -14.42 14.24
N HIS A 8 -28.83 -14.50 15.56
CA HIS A 8 -28.54 -13.36 16.42
C HIS A 8 -27.13 -13.48 17.00
N LYS A 9 -26.40 -12.39 16.98
CA LYS A 9 -25.07 -12.26 17.59
C LYS A 9 -25.03 -11.03 18.46
N ASP A 10 -24.51 -11.18 19.66
CA ASP A 10 -24.19 -10.02 20.49
C ASP A 10 -23.02 -9.23 19.88
N PRO A 11 -22.96 -7.90 20.08
CA PRO A 11 -21.81 -7.11 19.68
C PRO A 11 -20.53 -7.64 20.30
N PHE A 12 -19.45 -7.66 19.50
CA PHE A 12 -18.12 -7.96 20.05
C PHE A 12 -17.58 -6.73 20.78
N HIS A 13 -16.82 -6.98 21.84
CA HIS A 13 -15.99 -5.94 22.43
C HIS A 13 -14.78 -5.69 21.53
N ILE A 14 -14.74 -4.52 20.89
CA ILE A 14 -13.70 -4.18 19.90
C ILE A 14 -12.88 -2.98 20.42
N PRO A 15 -11.59 -3.18 20.74
CA PRO A 15 -10.68 -2.09 21.02
C PRO A 15 -10.35 -1.34 19.72
N PHE A 16 -10.81 -0.10 19.60
CA PHE A 16 -10.68 0.68 18.39
C PHE A 16 -9.64 1.80 18.57
N GLY A 17 -8.46 1.59 17.98
CA GLY A 17 -7.38 2.57 17.98
C GLY A 17 -7.75 3.81 17.16
N PHE A 18 -7.66 4.99 17.77
CA PHE A 18 -8.13 6.24 17.18
C PHE A 18 -7.18 7.39 17.42
N ALA A 19 -6.97 8.23 16.41
CA ALA A 19 -6.34 9.54 16.53
C ALA A 19 -6.95 10.53 15.54
N LEU A 20 -6.73 11.82 15.78
CA LEU A 20 -7.02 12.89 14.84
C LEU A 20 -5.73 13.60 14.45
N LEU A 21 -5.56 13.83 13.16
CA LEU A 21 -4.42 14.56 12.62
C LEU A 21 -4.87 15.95 12.15
N SER A 22 -4.11 16.98 12.54
CA SER A 22 -4.34 18.33 11.99
C SER A 22 -4.00 18.39 10.50
N PRO A 23 -4.46 19.39 9.75
CA PRO A 23 -4.09 19.55 8.32
C PRO A 23 -2.57 19.66 8.06
N LYS A 24 -1.78 19.90 9.11
CA LYS A 24 -0.31 19.93 9.06
C LYS A 24 0.35 18.58 9.36
N GLY A 25 -0.42 17.52 9.60
CA GLY A 25 0.08 16.18 9.92
C GLY A 25 0.43 15.95 11.40
N ASN A 26 0.18 16.94 12.27
CA ASN A 26 0.47 16.78 13.69
C ASN A 26 -0.71 16.11 14.41
N PRO A 27 -0.48 15.13 15.28
CA PRO A 27 -1.52 14.55 16.10
C PRO A 27 -2.17 15.60 17.02
N ILE A 28 -3.49 15.58 17.10
CA ILE A 28 -4.28 16.51 17.93
C ILE A 28 -4.52 15.88 19.30
N PRO A 29 -4.31 16.60 20.40
CA PRO A 29 -4.70 16.12 21.73
C PRO A 29 -6.19 15.82 21.79
N LEU A 30 -6.55 14.62 22.24
CA LEU A 30 -7.92 14.13 22.26
C LEU A 30 -8.55 14.34 23.64
N GLN A 31 -9.66 15.09 23.68
CA GLN A 31 -10.48 15.28 24.86
C GLN A 31 -11.94 14.95 24.55
N LEU A 32 -12.51 13.97 25.24
CA LEU A 32 -13.94 13.72 25.18
C LEU A 32 -14.71 14.81 25.95
N GLN A 33 -15.94 15.06 25.54
CA GLN A 33 -16.80 16.08 26.13
C GLN A 33 -16.97 15.92 27.65
N ALA A 34 -16.97 14.67 28.14
CA ALA A 34 -17.10 14.38 29.57
C ALA A 34 -15.77 14.52 30.36
N GLU A 35 -14.67 14.85 29.73
CA GLU A 35 -13.34 14.94 30.34
C GLU A 35 -12.97 16.40 30.63
N THR A 36 -12.19 16.59 31.68
CA THR A 36 -11.73 17.94 32.11
C THR A 36 -10.46 18.40 31.37
N SER A 37 -9.73 17.43 30.73
CA SER A 37 -8.50 17.73 30.00
C SER A 37 -8.23 16.65 28.94
N PRO A 38 -7.42 16.96 27.90
CA PRO A 38 -7.01 15.96 26.90
C PRO A 38 -6.26 14.77 27.50
N LYS A 39 -6.50 13.58 26.98
CA LYS A 39 -5.83 12.34 27.41
C LYS A 39 -5.00 11.74 26.27
N GLY A 40 -3.92 12.42 25.89
CA GLY A 40 -3.02 11.96 24.82
C GLY A 40 -3.49 12.33 23.41
N ASN A 41 -2.70 11.92 22.42
CA ASN A 41 -2.92 12.19 20.99
C ASN A 41 -3.49 11.00 20.24
N ALA A 42 -3.55 9.84 20.87
CA ALA A 42 -4.18 8.62 20.38
C ALA A 42 -4.86 7.92 21.55
N ARG A 43 -5.95 7.20 21.26
CA ARG A 43 -6.76 6.50 22.27
C ARG A 43 -7.20 5.15 21.75
N ILE A 44 -7.49 4.23 22.67
CA ILE A 44 -8.31 3.06 22.39
C ILE A 44 -9.74 3.42 22.82
N LEU A 45 -10.68 3.38 21.88
CA LEU A 45 -12.11 3.53 22.13
C LEU A 45 -12.72 2.13 22.16
N GLU A 46 -13.53 1.86 23.17
CA GLU A 46 -14.11 0.51 23.34
C GLU A 46 -15.49 0.47 22.71
N LEU A 47 -15.64 -0.32 21.65
CA LEU A 47 -16.92 -0.60 20.99
C LEU A 47 -17.50 -1.87 21.63
N THR A 48 -18.58 -1.71 22.39
CA THR A 48 -19.26 -2.83 23.07
C THR A 48 -20.71 -3.00 22.64
N GLU A 49 -21.20 -2.08 21.81
CA GLU A 49 -22.56 -2.07 21.29
C GLU A 49 -22.55 -1.89 19.76
N THR A 50 -23.71 -2.01 19.13
CA THR A 50 -23.87 -1.87 17.68
C THR A 50 -23.64 -0.46 17.17
N GLU A 51 -23.85 0.56 18.03
CA GLU A 51 -23.66 1.96 17.72
C GLU A 51 -23.01 2.69 18.88
N PHE A 52 -22.01 3.53 18.55
CA PHE A 52 -21.33 4.38 19.52
C PHE A 52 -21.14 5.79 18.98
N THR A 53 -21.31 6.78 19.85
CA THR A 53 -21.00 8.17 19.54
C THR A 53 -20.03 8.75 20.55
N TRP A 54 -18.88 9.22 20.06
CA TRP A 54 -17.91 9.97 20.88
C TRP A 54 -17.85 11.42 20.40
N THR A 55 -18.01 12.36 21.34
CA THR A 55 -17.87 13.78 21.04
C THR A 55 -16.52 14.26 21.55
N PHE A 56 -15.64 14.66 20.62
CA PHE A 56 -14.36 15.31 20.95
C PHE A 56 -14.52 16.82 20.96
N VAL A 57 -13.89 17.48 21.92
CA VAL A 57 -13.92 18.93 22.09
C VAL A 57 -12.55 19.56 21.87
N GLY A 58 -12.52 20.89 21.67
CA GLY A 58 -11.25 21.61 21.46
C GLY A 58 -10.62 21.47 20.09
N ILE A 59 -11.30 20.86 19.13
CA ILE A 59 -10.83 20.72 17.73
C ILE A 59 -11.06 22.05 17.00
N LYS A 60 -9.99 22.70 16.57
CA LYS A 60 -10.03 24.03 15.94
C LYS A 60 -10.17 24.02 14.43
N GLU A 61 -9.76 22.95 13.77
CA GLU A 61 -9.75 22.78 12.32
C GLU A 61 -10.30 21.40 11.97
N LYS A 62 -10.83 21.22 10.75
CA LYS A 62 -11.28 19.89 10.30
C LYS A 62 -10.10 18.93 10.33
N PRO A 63 -10.11 17.89 11.18
CA PRO A 63 -9.03 16.92 11.25
C PRO A 63 -9.21 15.81 10.22
N VAL A 64 -8.14 15.08 9.95
CA VAL A 64 -8.21 13.79 9.27
C VAL A 64 -8.17 12.69 10.34
N PRO A 65 -9.19 11.80 10.42
CA PRO A 65 -9.18 10.71 11.38
C PRO A 65 -8.20 9.61 10.95
N SER A 66 -7.50 9.03 11.92
CA SER A 66 -6.65 7.87 11.79
C SER A 66 -7.30 6.73 12.58
N LEU A 67 -7.85 5.74 11.88
CA LEU A 67 -8.77 4.73 12.39
C LEU A 67 -8.11 3.36 12.50
N ALA A 68 -8.54 2.55 13.49
CA ALA A 68 -8.02 1.20 13.75
C ALA A 68 -6.49 1.13 13.85
N ARG A 69 -5.88 2.14 14.46
CA ARG A 69 -4.43 2.30 14.60
C ARG A 69 -3.74 1.07 15.16
N ASN A 70 -2.53 0.80 14.68
CA ASN A 70 -1.72 -0.37 15.06
C ASN A 70 -2.45 -1.71 14.88
N PHE A 71 -3.39 -1.79 13.93
CA PHE A 71 -4.24 -2.97 13.78
C PHE A 71 -4.88 -3.38 15.11
N SER A 72 -5.51 -2.42 15.80
CA SER A 72 -6.01 -2.59 17.17
C SER A 72 -7.06 -3.68 17.34
N ALA A 73 -7.72 -4.10 16.25
CA ALA A 73 -8.63 -5.23 16.20
C ALA A 73 -8.68 -5.82 14.77
N PRO A 74 -8.98 -7.12 14.60
CA PRO A 74 -9.12 -7.77 13.30
C PRO A 74 -10.49 -7.44 12.68
N ILE A 75 -10.67 -6.17 12.30
CA ILE A 75 -11.90 -5.62 11.73
C ILE A 75 -11.62 -4.99 10.37
N VAL A 76 -12.65 -4.89 9.56
CA VAL A 76 -12.64 -4.07 8.35
C VAL A 76 -13.29 -2.73 8.70
N VAL A 77 -12.57 -1.64 8.45
CA VAL A 77 -13.08 -0.29 8.64
C VAL A 77 -13.57 0.22 7.29
N ASP A 78 -14.87 0.50 7.21
CA ASP A 78 -15.48 1.15 6.05
C ASP A 78 -15.69 2.63 6.38
N TYR A 79 -14.81 3.48 5.88
CA TYR A 79 -14.84 4.92 6.04
C TYR A 79 -14.55 5.61 4.71
N ASP A 80 -15.38 6.55 4.33
CA ASP A 80 -15.28 7.22 3.02
C ASP A 80 -14.23 8.35 3.05
N TYR A 81 -12.96 7.97 3.15
CA TYR A 81 -11.85 8.91 2.96
C TYR A 81 -11.85 9.46 1.55
N THR A 82 -11.63 10.76 1.40
CA THR A 82 -11.31 11.34 0.09
C THR A 82 -9.93 10.89 -0.39
N ASN A 83 -9.64 11.05 -1.68
CA ASN A 83 -8.29 10.73 -2.19
C ASN A 83 -7.22 11.63 -1.57
N GLU A 84 -7.54 12.90 -1.29
CA GLU A 84 -6.67 13.84 -0.61
C GLU A 84 -6.36 13.40 0.83
N GLU A 85 -7.37 12.93 1.57
CA GLU A 85 -7.19 12.41 2.92
C GLU A 85 -6.34 11.14 2.92
N LEU A 86 -6.51 10.24 1.95
CA LEU A 86 -5.64 9.06 1.80
C LEU A 86 -4.20 9.44 1.45
N VAL A 87 -3.98 10.38 0.53
CA VAL A 87 -2.64 10.91 0.23
C VAL A 87 -2.03 11.53 1.49
N PHE A 88 -2.81 12.28 2.24
CA PHE A 88 -2.37 12.88 3.49
C PHE A 88 -1.97 11.81 4.52
N LEU A 89 -2.81 10.80 4.78
CA LEU A 89 -2.51 9.71 5.71
C LEU A 89 -1.26 8.92 5.30
N SER A 90 -1.11 8.59 4.02
CA SER A 90 0.06 7.86 3.52
C SER A 90 1.40 8.56 3.80
N ARG A 91 1.37 9.90 3.92
CA ARG A 91 2.56 10.74 4.11
C ARG A 91 2.79 11.15 5.55
N PHE A 92 1.74 11.50 6.27
CA PHE A 92 1.83 12.23 7.54
C PHE A 92 1.32 11.47 8.75
N ASP A 93 0.60 10.34 8.56
CA ASP A 93 0.22 9.54 9.71
C ASP A 93 1.48 9.01 10.40
N ASN A 94 1.52 9.12 11.72
CA ASN A 94 2.58 8.55 12.53
C ASN A 94 2.35 7.06 12.88
N ASP A 95 1.25 6.48 12.39
CA ASP A 95 0.95 5.07 12.47
C ASP A 95 1.35 4.36 11.17
N ALA A 96 2.31 3.44 11.26
CA ALA A 96 2.84 2.74 10.09
C ALA A 96 1.79 1.86 9.39
N PHE A 97 0.89 1.24 10.17
CA PHE A 97 -0.20 0.43 9.62
C PHE A 97 -1.13 1.28 8.77
N ASN A 98 -1.61 2.42 9.31
CA ASN A 98 -2.51 3.31 8.58
C ASN A 98 -1.87 3.95 7.35
N ARG A 99 -0.56 4.21 7.36
CA ARG A 99 0.16 4.65 6.15
C ARG A 99 0.10 3.59 5.05
N CYS A 100 0.27 2.31 5.40
CA CYS A 100 0.17 1.21 4.45
C CYS A 100 -1.27 1.02 3.94
N GLU A 101 -2.27 1.05 4.83
CA GLU A 101 -3.68 0.97 4.46
C GLU A 101 -4.10 2.08 3.51
N ALA A 102 -3.64 3.31 3.74
CA ALA A 102 -3.90 4.44 2.85
C ALA A 102 -3.27 4.23 1.46
N MET A 103 -2.05 3.68 1.39
CA MET A 103 -1.40 3.32 0.12
C MET A 103 -2.14 2.21 -0.60
N GLU A 104 -2.59 1.17 0.11
CA GLU A 104 -3.39 0.09 -0.47
C GLU A 104 -4.73 0.61 -1.01
N ALA A 105 -5.44 1.43 -0.23
CA ALA A 105 -6.72 2.02 -0.65
C ALA A 105 -6.57 2.87 -1.92
N LEU A 106 -5.54 3.73 -2.01
CA LEU A 106 -5.26 4.52 -3.21
C LEU A 106 -4.92 3.64 -4.42
N SER A 107 -4.14 2.58 -4.22
CA SER A 107 -3.77 1.67 -5.30
C SER A 107 -4.96 0.86 -5.82
N LEU A 108 -5.84 0.38 -4.91
CA LEU A 108 -7.09 -0.30 -5.27
C LEU A 108 -8.02 0.62 -6.06
N ARG A 109 -8.21 1.86 -5.63
CA ARG A 109 -9.02 2.85 -6.37
C ARG A 109 -8.45 3.08 -7.77
N CYS A 110 -7.13 3.29 -7.87
CA CYS A 110 -6.46 3.48 -9.17
C CYS A 110 -6.65 2.27 -10.09
N ILE A 111 -6.47 1.04 -9.59
CA ILE A 111 -6.67 -0.17 -10.39
C ILE A 111 -8.14 -0.33 -10.80
N ASN A 112 -9.09 -0.07 -9.90
CA ASN A 112 -10.52 -0.15 -10.20
C ASN A 112 -10.95 0.87 -11.27
N GLU A 113 -10.42 2.10 -11.24
CA GLU A 113 -10.59 3.09 -12.32
C GLU A 113 -10.04 2.56 -13.65
N MET A 114 -8.84 1.96 -13.65
CA MET A 114 -8.25 1.35 -14.84
C MET A 114 -9.04 0.13 -15.35
N VAL A 115 -9.65 -0.65 -14.47
CA VAL A 115 -10.57 -1.75 -14.86
C VAL A 115 -11.78 -1.18 -15.61
N MET A 116 -12.40 -0.13 -15.08
CA MET A 116 -13.52 0.55 -15.76
C MET A 116 -13.10 1.14 -17.11
N ASP A 117 -11.90 1.72 -17.20
CA ASP A 117 -11.34 2.23 -18.46
C ASP A 117 -11.17 1.12 -19.50
N TYR A 118 -10.65 -0.04 -19.08
CA TYR A 118 -10.52 -1.21 -19.94
C TYR A 118 -11.87 -1.67 -20.48
N GLU A 119 -12.87 -1.77 -19.63
CA GLU A 119 -14.22 -2.20 -20.00
C GLU A 119 -14.92 -1.22 -20.94
N ARG A 120 -14.61 0.06 -20.83
CA ARG A 120 -15.10 1.12 -21.74
C ARG A 120 -14.28 1.22 -23.03
N GLY A 121 -13.18 0.49 -23.17
CA GLY A 121 -12.25 0.63 -24.28
C GLY A 121 -11.51 1.96 -24.28
N THR A 122 -11.38 2.62 -23.14
CA THR A 122 -10.66 3.89 -22.96
C THR A 122 -9.23 3.66 -22.49
N ARG A 123 -8.42 4.70 -22.53
CA ARG A 123 -7.01 4.62 -22.12
C ARG A 123 -6.90 4.54 -20.60
N MET A 124 -6.34 3.47 -20.09
CA MET A 124 -5.98 3.32 -18.67
C MET A 124 -4.86 4.30 -18.30
N VAL A 125 -5.10 5.18 -17.31
CA VAL A 125 -4.15 6.20 -16.84
C VAL A 125 -4.04 6.13 -15.32
N ILE A 126 -2.81 6.30 -14.80
CA ILE A 126 -2.59 6.35 -13.35
C ILE A 126 -3.31 7.55 -12.74
N ASN A 127 -4.10 7.29 -11.69
CA ASN A 127 -4.74 8.32 -10.89
C ASN A 127 -3.68 9.28 -10.29
N PRO A 128 -3.83 10.61 -10.42
CA PRO A 128 -2.85 11.57 -9.93
C PRO A 128 -2.58 11.49 -8.41
N HIS A 129 -3.59 11.17 -7.60
CA HIS A 129 -3.45 11.04 -6.15
C HIS A 129 -2.58 9.83 -5.80
N PHE A 130 -2.84 8.67 -6.42
CA PHE A 130 -1.99 7.50 -6.23
C PHE A 130 -0.55 7.75 -6.73
N LYS A 131 -0.39 8.37 -7.91
CA LYS A 131 0.92 8.74 -8.43
C LYS A 131 1.71 9.58 -7.42
N ASN A 132 1.10 10.62 -6.85
CA ASN A 132 1.75 11.50 -5.88
C ASN A 132 2.10 10.78 -4.57
N ALA A 133 1.21 9.91 -4.08
CA ALA A 133 1.46 9.11 -2.88
C ALA A 133 2.61 8.10 -3.12
N PHE A 134 2.62 7.44 -4.27
CA PHE A 134 3.65 6.48 -4.66
C PHE A 134 5.03 7.14 -4.76
N GLU A 135 5.15 8.27 -5.44
CA GLU A 135 6.39 9.03 -5.54
C GLU A 135 6.91 9.49 -4.17
N ALA A 136 6.01 10.01 -3.34
CA ALA A 136 6.36 10.46 -1.99
C ALA A 136 6.87 9.29 -1.12
N MET A 137 6.20 8.12 -1.16
CA MET A 137 6.62 6.93 -0.42
C MET A 137 7.95 6.38 -0.93
N LEU A 138 8.12 6.32 -2.25
CA LEU A 138 9.37 5.84 -2.88
C LEU A 138 10.58 6.69 -2.46
N THR A 139 10.40 8.00 -2.35
CA THR A 139 11.45 8.98 -2.05
C THR A 139 11.57 9.34 -0.57
N ASP A 140 10.72 8.82 0.30
CA ASP A 140 10.76 9.09 1.74
C ASP A 140 12.08 8.59 2.35
N LYS A 141 12.92 9.51 2.79
CA LYS A 141 14.24 9.22 3.38
C LYS A 141 14.15 8.75 4.84
N GLN A 142 13.02 8.98 5.51
CA GLN A 142 12.83 8.60 6.90
C GLN A 142 12.24 7.19 7.04
N ALA A 143 11.56 6.71 6.01
CA ALA A 143 10.98 5.38 5.99
C ALA A 143 12.05 4.30 5.77
N SER A 144 12.01 3.24 6.59
CA SER A 144 12.89 2.09 6.43
C SER A 144 12.62 1.36 5.10
N ALA A 145 13.60 0.63 4.60
CA ALA A 145 13.45 -0.16 3.38
C ALA A 145 12.34 -1.22 3.53
N ALA A 146 12.22 -1.85 4.70
CA ALA A 146 11.17 -2.82 4.99
C ALA A 146 9.77 -2.18 4.92
N PHE A 147 9.61 -1.00 5.51
CA PHE A 147 8.34 -0.28 5.46
C PHE A 147 7.97 0.13 4.04
N LYS A 148 8.92 0.71 3.29
CA LYS A 148 8.70 1.06 1.86
C LYS A 148 8.31 -0.16 1.04
N ALA A 149 8.94 -1.31 1.27
CA ALA A 149 8.61 -2.54 0.57
C ALA A 149 7.14 -2.92 0.77
N ILE A 150 6.63 -2.85 2.00
CA ILE A 150 5.22 -3.14 2.27
C ILE A 150 4.31 -2.09 1.62
N ALA A 151 4.58 -0.82 1.85
CA ALA A 151 3.73 0.28 1.39
C ALA A 151 3.68 0.45 -0.14
N LEU A 152 4.74 0.04 -0.86
CA LEU A 152 4.82 0.10 -2.32
C LEU A 152 4.39 -1.20 -3.01
N THR A 153 4.09 -2.27 -2.25
CA THR A 153 3.54 -3.51 -2.79
C THR A 153 2.15 -3.25 -3.35
N LEU A 154 1.97 -3.54 -4.63
CA LEU A 154 0.66 -3.38 -5.27
C LEU A 154 -0.27 -4.53 -4.90
N PRO A 155 -1.59 -4.28 -4.80
CA PRO A 155 -2.57 -5.30 -4.53
C PRO A 155 -2.50 -6.46 -5.53
N SER A 156 -2.68 -7.69 -5.05
CA SER A 156 -2.81 -8.85 -5.92
C SER A 156 -4.10 -8.80 -6.74
N GLU A 157 -4.14 -9.51 -7.88
CA GLU A 157 -5.36 -9.62 -8.69
C GLU A 157 -6.55 -10.16 -7.88
N ARG A 158 -6.29 -11.06 -6.92
CA ARG A 158 -7.30 -11.56 -5.97
C ARG A 158 -7.85 -10.43 -5.09
N ARG A 159 -6.98 -9.61 -4.52
CA ARG A 159 -7.39 -8.49 -3.67
C ARG A 159 -8.20 -7.45 -4.44
N VAL A 160 -7.84 -7.22 -5.71
CA VAL A 160 -8.63 -6.36 -6.61
C VAL A 160 -10.00 -6.98 -6.89
N ALA A 161 -10.07 -8.29 -7.17
CA ALA A 161 -11.32 -8.99 -7.40
C ALA A 161 -12.27 -8.91 -6.19
N GLU A 162 -11.74 -9.03 -4.97
CA GLU A 162 -12.51 -8.91 -3.73
C GLU A 162 -13.10 -7.50 -3.51
N SER A 163 -12.57 -6.48 -4.17
CA SER A 163 -13.05 -5.09 -4.10
C SER A 163 -14.12 -4.75 -5.15
N GLN A 164 -14.45 -5.68 -6.05
CA GLN A 164 -15.36 -5.41 -7.16
C GLN A 164 -16.71 -6.12 -7.00
N PRO A 165 -17.82 -5.47 -7.33
CA PRO A 165 -19.14 -6.09 -7.30
C PRO A 165 -19.33 -7.14 -8.40
N LEU A 166 -18.67 -6.97 -9.54
CA LEU A 166 -18.66 -7.91 -10.67
C LEU A 166 -17.20 -8.12 -11.11
N ILE A 167 -16.75 -9.36 -11.05
CA ILE A 167 -15.36 -9.71 -11.32
C ILE A 167 -15.15 -9.94 -12.81
N ASN A 168 -14.27 -9.14 -13.42
CA ASN A 168 -13.75 -9.34 -14.78
C ASN A 168 -12.24 -9.66 -14.72
N PRO A 169 -11.83 -10.94 -14.75
CA PRO A 169 -10.42 -11.32 -14.59
C PRO A 169 -9.50 -10.74 -15.67
N LEU A 170 -9.99 -10.59 -16.90
CA LEU A 170 -9.21 -10.03 -18.00
C LEU A 170 -8.95 -8.53 -17.80
N ALA A 171 -9.97 -7.79 -17.38
CA ALA A 171 -9.84 -6.37 -17.08
C ALA A 171 -8.91 -6.12 -15.87
N ILE A 172 -9.05 -6.92 -14.80
CA ILE A 172 -8.18 -6.85 -13.61
C ILE A 172 -6.73 -7.10 -14.00
N ARG A 173 -6.46 -8.17 -14.76
CA ARG A 173 -5.10 -8.48 -15.23
C ARG A 173 -4.53 -7.39 -16.13
N ALA A 174 -5.34 -6.85 -17.05
CA ALA A 174 -4.92 -5.74 -17.92
C ALA A 174 -4.58 -4.48 -17.11
N ALA A 175 -5.44 -4.11 -16.15
CA ALA A 175 -5.27 -2.93 -15.30
C ALA A 175 -4.04 -3.04 -14.39
N THR A 176 -3.88 -4.15 -13.68
CA THR A 176 -2.73 -4.37 -12.79
C THR A 176 -1.41 -4.38 -13.55
N ARG A 177 -1.41 -4.95 -14.74
CA ARG A 177 -0.25 -4.93 -15.64
C ARG A 177 0.06 -3.53 -16.15
N ALA A 178 -0.97 -2.80 -16.62
CA ALA A 178 -0.81 -1.43 -17.11
C ALA A 178 -0.30 -0.49 -16.02
N LEU A 179 -0.74 -0.68 -14.77
CA LEU A 179 -0.26 0.10 -13.63
C LEU A 179 1.24 -0.14 -13.38
N ARG A 180 1.69 -1.40 -13.31
CA ARG A 180 3.12 -1.73 -13.14
C ARG A 180 3.99 -1.16 -14.25
N ASP A 181 3.56 -1.32 -15.50
CA ASP A 181 4.25 -0.80 -16.69
C ASP A 181 4.39 0.74 -16.63
N GLN A 182 3.30 1.44 -16.34
CA GLN A 182 3.32 2.90 -16.25
C GLN A 182 4.18 3.40 -15.08
N LEU A 183 4.11 2.78 -13.89
CA LEU A 183 4.96 3.12 -12.75
C LEU A 183 6.44 2.91 -13.08
N GLY A 184 6.77 1.77 -13.66
CA GLY A 184 8.13 1.44 -14.06
C GLY A 184 8.73 2.39 -15.08
N ARG A 185 7.94 2.86 -16.05
CA ARG A 185 8.38 3.89 -17.03
C ARG A 185 8.50 5.26 -16.40
N LEU A 186 7.47 5.68 -15.69
CA LEU A 186 7.35 7.04 -15.15
C LEU A 186 8.44 7.34 -14.12
N PHE A 187 8.70 6.38 -13.23
CA PHE A 187 9.64 6.55 -12.14
C PHE A 187 10.97 5.81 -12.35
N SER A 188 11.28 5.37 -13.57
CA SER A 188 12.45 4.53 -13.88
C SER A 188 13.75 5.01 -13.24
N HIS A 189 14.06 6.29 -13.32
CA HIS A 189 15.27 6.87 -12.75
C HIS A 189 15.28 6.85 -11.22
N VAL A 190 14.14 7.15 -10.60
CA VAL A 190 14.01 7.16 -9.13
C VAL A 190 14.07 5.74 -8.60
N ILE A 191 13.33 4.81 -9.23
CA ILE A 191 13.31 3.40 -8.85
C ILE A 191 14.71 2.80 -8.97
N MET A 192 15.47 3.12 -10.06
CA MET A 192 16.83 2.65 -10.24
C MET A 192 17.76 3.15 -9.12
N ARG A 193 17.64 4.43 -8.76
CA ARG A 193 18.41 5.00 -7.64
C ARG A 193 18.08 4.30 -6.32
N VAL A 194 16.79 4.13 -5.99
CA VAL A 194 16.36 3.43 -4.77
C VAL A 194 16.87 1.98 -4.77
N PHE A 195 16.83 1.30 -5.91
CA PHE A 195 17.40 -0.04 -6.07
C PHE A 195 18.89 -0.08 -5.75
N ASP A 196 19.67 0.86 -6.27
CA ASP A 196 21.12 0.93 -6.06
C ASP A 196 21.50 1.33 -4.63
N GLU A 197 20.74 2.23 -3.99
CA GLU A 197 20.95 2.68 -2.61
C GLU A 197 20.64 1.59 -1.57
N ASN A 198 19.89 0.55 -1.92
CA ASN A 198 19.47 -0.51 -1.01
C ASN A 198 20.22 -1.83 -1.22
N LEU A 199 21.48 -1.79 -1.58
CA LEU A 199 22.31 -3.00 -1.64
C LEU A 199 22.40 -3.65 -0.24
N PRO A 200 22.11 -4.96 -0.14
CA PRO A 200 22.31 -5.68 1.11
C PRO A 200 23.82 -5.83 1.42
N SER A 201 24.14 -6.28 2.61
CA SER A 201 25.51 -6.59 2.99
C SER A 201 26.13 -7.62 2.05
N SER A 202 27.45 -7.57 1.82
CA SER A 202 28.14 -8.49 0.92
C SER A 202 28.01 -9.97 1.34
N THR A 203 27.89 -10.22 2.64
CA THR A 203 27.58 -11.55 3.18
C THR A 203 26.09 -11.64 3.47
N TYR A 204 25.44 -12.72 3.03
CA TYR A 204 24.03 -12.95 3.33
C TYR A 204 23.73 -12.86 4.82
N SER A 205 22.75 -12.05 5.18
CA SER A 205 22.27 -11.93 6.55
C SER A 205 20.74 -11.92 6.55
N PRO A 206 20.09 -12.72 7.43
CA PRO A 206 18.65 -12.73 7.61
C PRO A 206 18.14 -11.60 8.52
N ASN A 207 19.01 -10.67 8.94
CA ASN A 207 18.60 -9.57 9.81
C ASN A 207 17.48 -8.72 9.17
N PRO A 208 16.63 -8.04 9.96
CA PRO A 208 15.52 -7.27 9.46
C PRO A 208 15.91 -6.16 8.47
N THR A 209 17.06 -5.52 8.67
CA THR A 209 17.53 -4.43 7.80
C THR A 209 17.86 -4.94 6.40
N ASP A 210 18.67 -6.00 6.29
CA ASP A 210 19.04 -6.57 4.99
C ASP A 210 17.86 -7.28 4.31
N SER A 211 16.97 -7.91 5.10
CA SER A 211 15.72 -8.47 4.58
C SER A 211 14.82 -7.39 4.00
N GLY A 212 14.67 -6.25 4.68
CA GLY A 212 13.93 -5.10 4.17
C GLY A 212 14.55 -4.51 2.90
N ARG A 213 15.89 -4.39 2.84
CA ARG A 213 16.58 -3.94 1.62
C ARG A 213 16.34 -4.87 0.45
N ARG A 214 16.44 -6.19 0.64
CA ARG A 214 16.13 -7.18 -0.41
C ARG A 214 14.69 -7.07 -0.89
N ALA A 215 13.71 -6.98 0.03
CA ALA A 215 12.31 -6.84 -0.31
C ALA A 215 12.04 -5.57 -1.14
N LEU A 216 12.61 -4.43 -0.74
CA LEU A 216 12.45 -3.18 -1.51
C LEU A 216 13.11 -3.28 -2.89
N ARG A 217 14.28 -3.90 -2.98
CA ARG A 217 14.95 -4.15 -4.27
C ARG A 217 14.13 -5.03 -5.19
N ALA A 218 13.48 -6.08 -4.66
CA ALA A 218 12.61 -6.96 -5.45
C ALA A 218 11.45 -6.18 -6.09
N ILE A 219 10.78 -5.30 -5.33
CA ILE A 219 9.71 -4.43 -5.83
C ILE A 219 10.24 -3.44 -6.87
N CYS A 220 11.34 -2.77 -6.59
CA CYS A 220 11.96 -1.87 -7.57
C CYS A 220 12.30 -2.60 -8.86
N PHE A 221 12.81 -3.81 -8.75
CA PHE A 221 13.20 -4.62 -9.87
C PHE A 221 12.00 -5.07 -10.71
N GLU A 222 10.93 -5.57 -10.07
CA GLU A 222 9.66 -5.91 -10.73
C GLU A 222 9.12 -4.73 -11.56
N LEU A 223 9.08 -3.54 -10.98
CA LEU A 223 8.59 -2.34 -11.66
C LEU A 223 9.49 -1.90 -12.83
N LEU A 224 10.82 -1.95 -12.65
CA LEU A 224 11.76 -1.62 -13.73
C LEU A 224 11.63 -2.57 -14.92
N LEU A 225 11.43 -3.85 -14.66
CA LEU A 225 11.20 -4.85 -15.69
C LEU A 225 9.86 -4.62 -16.39
N ALA A 226 8.79 -4.38 -15.64
CA ALA A 226 7.47 -4.08 -16.20
C ALA A 226 7.52 -2.84 -17.11
N GLY A 227 8.29 -1.82 -16.73
CA GLY A 227 8.50 -0.61 -17.53
C GLY A 227 9.33 -0.80 -18.80
N GLY A 228 9.88 -1.99 -19.06
CA GLY A 228 10.61 -2.31 -20.30
C GLY A 228 12.00 -1.65 -20.39
N ASN A 229 12.64 -1.32 -19.28
CA ASN A 229 13.97 -0.72 -19.28
C ASN A 229 15.05 -1.78 -19.64
N ALA A 230 15.70 -1.62 -20.80
CA ALA A 230 16.73 -2.53 -21.28
C ALA A 230 17.93 -2.71 -20.31
N LYS A 231 18.32 -1.65 -19.58
CA LYS A 231 19.37 -1.75 -18.56
C LYS A 231 18.94 -2.63 -17.39
N SER A 232 17.65 -2.64 -17.06
CA SER A 232 17.09 -3.49 -16.00
C SER A 232 17.12 -4.96 -16.38
N LEU A 233 16.90 -5.30 -17.66
CA LEU A 233 17.02 -6.67 -18.16
C LEU A 233 18.46 -7.22 -18.03
N LEU A 234 19.45 -6.40 -18.39
CA LEU A 234 20.86 -6.79 -18.23
C LEU A 234 21.23 -6.97 -16.76
N ARG A 235 20.75 -6.08 -15.88
CA ARG A 235 20.95 -6.20 -14.42
C ARG A 235 20.22 -7.40 -13.82
N ALA A 236 19.04 -7.75 -14.32
CA ALA A 236 18.33 -8.96 -13.92
C ALA A 236 19.19 -10.20 -14.15
N ARG A 237 19.69 -10.33 -15.35
CA ARG A 237 20.57 -11.44 -15.73
C ARG A 237 21.83 -11.45 -14.87
N GLN A 238 22.49 -10.31 -14.73
CA GLN A 238 23.68 -10.18 -13.90
C GLN A 238 23.41 -10.54 -12.43
N SER A 239 22.31 -10.04 -11.85
CA SER A 239 21.92 -10.39 -10.48
C SER A 239 21.66 -11.87 -10.30
N PHE A 240 21.01 -12.54 -11.25
CA PHE A 240 20.79 -13.98 -11.24
C PHE A 240 22.12 -14.77 -11.28
N GLU A 241 23.05 -14.35 -12.14
CA GLU A 241 24.33 -15.00 -12.34
C GLU A 241 25.29 -14.78 -11.13
N THR A 242 25.21 -13.62 -10.47
CA THR A 242 26.15 -13.23 -9.39
C THR A 242 25.62 -13.43 -7.99
N SER A 243 24.31 -13.68 -7.81
CA SER A 243 23.70 -13.84 -6.49
C SER A 243 24.26 -15.03 -5.73
N SER A 244 24.68 -14.81 -4.50
CA SER A 244 25.23 -15.83 -3.61
C SER A 244 24.18 -16.59 -2.80
N ASN A 245 22.90 -16.17 -2.86
CA ASN A 245 21.81 -16.75 -2.08
C ASN A 245 20.58 -17.05 -2.93
N LEU A 246 19.76 -17.99 -2.44
CA LEU A 246 18.57 -18.47 -3.13
C LEU A 246 17.49 -17.38 -3.28
N THR A 247 17.33 -16.50 -2.29
CA THR A 247 16.29 -15.45 -2.29
C THR A 247 16.50 -14.52 -3.49
N GLU A 248 17.68 -13.95 -3.63
CA GLU A 248 17.99 -13.06 -4.76
C GLU A 248 17.94 -13.77 -6.12
N ARG A 249 18.36 -15.05 -6.17
CA ARG A 249 18.22 -15.87 -7.39
C ARG A 249 16.78 -16.08 -7.78
N LEU A 250 15.90 -16.40 -6.83
CA LEU A 250 14.47 -16.59 -7.08
C LEU A 250 13.83 -15.27 -7.53
N ASP A 251 14.10 -14.16 -6.86
CA ASP A 251 13.56 -12.85 -7.23
C ASP A 251 13.95 -12.46 -8.66
N ALA A 252 15.21 -12.67 -9.03
CA ALA A 252 15.68 -12.42 -10.39
C ALA A 252 15.07 -13.39 -11.41
N SER A 253 14.90 -14.68 -11.07
CA SER A 253 14.32 -15.72 -11.94
C SER A 253 12.82 -15.48 -12.18
N VAL A 254 12.05 -15.24 -11.13
CA VAL A 254 10.61 -14.96 -11.22
C VAL A 254 10.37 -13.74 -12.09
N SER A 255 11.12 -12.67 -11.85
CA SER A 255 11.03 -11.45 -12.63
C SER A 255 11.37 -11.66 -14.11
N TYR A 256 12.38 -12.49 -14.41
CA TYR A 256 12.77 -12.82 -15.80
C TYR A 256 11.75 -13.71 -16.52
N THR A 257 11.14 -14.67 -15.82
CA THR A 257 10.11 -15.56 -16.42
C THR A 257 8.83 -14.82 -16.75
N HIS A 258 8.44 -13.85 -15.91
CA HIS A 258 7.31 -12.98 -16.22
C HIS A 258 7.52 -12.17 -17.50
N LEU A 259 8.74 -11.74 -17.80
CA LEU A 259 9.07 -11.04 -19.05
C LEU A 259 9.00 -11.93 -20.29
N ARG A 260 9.58 -13.14 -20.25
CA ARG A 260 9.54 -14.06 -21.39
C ARG A 260 8.12 -14.51 -21.74
N ALA A 261 7.27 -14.73 -20.76
CA ALA A 261 5.85 -14.99 -21.00
C ALA A 261 5.14 -13.83 -21.72
N HIS A 262 5.72 -12.61 -21.66
CA HIS A 262 5.22 -11.44 -22.36
C HIS A 262 5.71 -11.31 -23.81
N GLU A 263 6.90 -11.78 -24.11
CA GLU A 263 7.43 -11.78 -25.49
C GLU A 263 6.74 -12.84 -26.35
N THR A 264 6.50 -14.03 -25.79
CA THR A 264 5.79 -15.12 -26.50
C THR A 264 4.31 -14.82 -26.72
N GLY A 265 3.64 -14.08 -25.85
CA GLY A 265 2.24 -13.66 -26.01
C GLY A 265 2.02 -12.48 -26.98
N ARG A 266 3.08 -11.82 -27.47
CA ARG A 266 2.98 -10.80 -28.54
C ARG A 266 3.16 -11.35 -29.95
N ASN A 267 3.63 -12.59 -30.07
CA ASN A 267 3.91 -13.27 -31.35
C ASN A 267 2.85 -14.34 -31.70
N LEU A 268 1.73 -14.37 -31.00
CA LEU A 268 0.52 -15.13 -31.30
C LEU A 268 -0.66 -14.15 -31.49
#